data_d6074173abc4ec4eb6da6ece982cdf79
#
_entry.id   d6074173abc4ec4eb6da6ece982cdf79
#
_cell.length_a   1.000
_cell.length_b   1.000
_cell.length_c   1.000
_cell.angle_alpha   90.00
_cell.angle_beta   90.00
_cell.angle_gamma   90.00
#
_symmetry.space_group_name_H-M   'P 1'
#
loop_
_entity.id
_entity.type
_entity.pdbx_description
1 polymer ?
#
loop_
_entity_poly.entity_id
_entity_poly.type
_entity_poly.pdbx_seq_one_letter_code
_entity_poly.pdbx_strand_id
1 'polypeptide(L)'
;FFFFSRRIHENWRAVIGEVSNTENNLKSLVKAGANRWRGVRPTVRGTAMNPVDHPHGGGEGRNFGKHPTSPWGQKAKGLKTRSNKRTDHMIIRRRRVNKK
;
A
#
# COMPACT_ATOMS: atom_id res chain seq x y z
N PHE A 1 7.21 -18.26 6.20
CA PHE A 1 7.20 -18.01 4.75
C PHE A 1 5.76 -18.08 4.26
N PHE A 2 5.25 -16.98 3.69
CA PHE A 2 3.90 -16.92 3.14
C PHE A 2 3.98 -17.17 1.64
N PHE A 3 3.66 -18.37 1.22
CA PHE A 3 3.67 -18.72 -0.19
C PHE A 3 2.36 -18.30 -0.86
N PHE A 4 2.50 -17.58 -1.94
CA PHE A 4 1.44 -17.28 -2.88
C PHE A 4 1.60 -18.22 -4.07
N SER A 5 0.54 -18.94 -4.45
CA SER A 5 0.56 -19.87 -5.58
C SER A 5 -0.44 -19.42 -6.63
N ARG A 6 0.00 -19.38 -7.88
CA ARG A 6 -0.79 -18.91 -9.01
C ARG A 6 -0.61 -19.85 -10.21
N ARG A 7 -1.66 -20.04 -10.99
CA ARG A 7 -1.59 -20.64 -12.32
C ARG A 7 -1.04 -19.64 -13.31
N ILE A 8 -0.11 -20.09 -14.17
CA ILE A 8 0.52 -19.30 -15.21
C ILE A 8 0.30 -20.05 -16.52
N HIS A 9 -0.02 -19.32 -17.59
CA HIS A 9 -0.19 -19.91 -18.91
C HIS A 9 1.17 -20.41 -19.43
N GLU A 10 1.22 -21.57 -20.03
CA GLU A 10 2.45 -22.23 -20.51
C GLU A 10 3.26 -21.39 -21.52
N ASN A 11 2.56 -20.60 -22.34
CA ASN A 11 3.18 -19.77 -23.37
C ASN A 11 3.71 -18.42 -22.86
N TRP A 12 3.60 -18.13 -21.55
CA TRP A 12 4.12 -16.89 -21.02
C TRP A 12 5.63 -16.93 -20.92
N ARG A 13 6.24 -15.80 -21.25
CA ARG A 13 7.68 -15.62 -21.09
C ARG A 13 8.02 -15.34 -19.63
N ALA A 14 9.14 -15.89 -19.18
CA ALA A 14 9.65 -15.69 -17.84
C ALA A 14 11.16 -15.40 -17.87
N VAL A 15 11.63 -14.67 -16.86
CA VAL A 15 13.05 -14.44 -16.62
C VAL A 15 13.40 -15.13 -15.30
N ILE A 16 14.46 -15.93 -15.33
CA ILE A 16 14.97 -16.60 -14.14
C ILE A 16 15.99 -15.69 -13.47
N GLY A 17 15.87 -15.52 -12.16
CA GLY A 17 16.77 -14.72 -11.36
C GLY A 17 16.06 -13.69 -10.50
N GLU A 18 16.81 -12.75 -9.99
CA GLU A 18 16.32 -11.67 -9.15
C GLU A 18 16.09 -10.39 -9.96
N VAL A 19 15.23 -9.53 -9.45
CA VAL A 19 15.03 -8.18 -10.00
C VAL A 19 16.29 -7.37 -9.73
N SER A 20 16.81 -6.72 -10.76
CA SER A 20 18.02 -5.89 -10.68
C SER A 20 17.83 -4.65 -9.78
N ASN A 21 18.93 -3.92 -9.54
CA ASN A 21 18.93 -2.70 -8.75
C ASN A 21 18.51 -2.94 -7.28
N THR A 22 19.09 -3.96 -6.66
CA THR A 22 18.79 -4.37 -5.28
C THR A 22 19.07 -3.30 -4.23
N GLU A 23 20.00 -2.39 -4.50
CA GLU A 23 20.40 -1.30 -3.60
C GLU A 23 19.52 -0.04 -3.73
N ASN A 24 18.45 -0.11 -4.53
CA ASN A 24 17.58 1.05 -4.76
C ASN A 24 16.93 1.57 -3.46
N ASN A 25 16.62 0.70 -2.52
CA ASN A 25 16.05 1.04 -1.22
C ASN A 25 17.03 1.74 -0.26
N LEU A 26 18.33 1.64 -0.52
CA LEU A 26 19.37 2.28 0.29
C LEU A 26 19.59 3.77 -0.07
N LYS A 27 18.98 4.24 -1.13
CA LYS A 27 19.09 5.64 -1.55
C LYS A 27 18.47 6.57 -0.52
N SER A 28 19.28 7.52 -0.02
CA SER A 28 18.80 8.62 0.80
C SER A 28 18.68 9.89 -0.06
N LEU A 29 17.54 10.57 0.04
CA LEU A 29 17.32 11.82 -0.68
C LEU A 29 17.83 13.04 0.07
N VAL A 30 18.29 12.86 1.31
CA VAL A 30 18.92 13.87 2.18
C VAL A 30 18.02 15.05 2.52
N LYS A 31 17.31 15.61 1.56
CA LYS A 31 16.44 16.81 1.75
C LYS A 31 15.09 16.66 1.04
N ALA A 32 14.08 17.34 1.56
CA ALA A 32 12.73 17.35 1.00
C ALA A 32 12.67 17.88 -0.44
N GLY A 33 13.54 18.83 -0.79
CA GLY A 33 13.64 19.38 -2.14
C GLY A 33 14.00 18.34 -3.21
N ALA A 34 14.75 17.31 -2.85
CA ALA A 34 15.09 16.24 -3.78
C ALA A 34 13.86 15.41 -4.22
N ASN A 35 12.87 15.24 -3.34
CA ASN A 35 11.57 14.68 -3.72
C ASN A 35 10.79 15.59 -4.67
N ARG A 36 10.87 16.90 -4.46
CA ARG A 36 10.23 17.90 -5.34
C ARG A 36 10.79 17.82 -6.76
N TRP A 37 12.09 17.61 -6.93
CA TRP A 37 12.73 17.41 -8.24
C TRP A 37 12.16 16.20 -9.00
N ARG A 38 11.65 15.20 -8.27
CA ARG A 38 11.01 14.01 -8.83
C ARG A 38 9.52 14.20 -9.13
N GLY A 39 8.98 15.39 -8.90
CA GLY A 39 7.55 15.67 -9.04
C GLY A 39 6.69 15.22 -7.87
N VAL A 40 7.29 14.72 -6.79
CA VAL A 40 6.55 14.26 -5.60
C VAL A 40 6.20 15.48 -4.74
N ARG A 41 4.90 15.72 -4.57
CA ARG A 41 4.39 16.76 -3.69
C ARG A 41 4.41 16.32 -2.22
N PRO A 42 4.46 17.27 -1.26
CA PRO A 42 4.35 16.95 0.16
C PRO A 42 3.03 16.21 0.48
N THR A 43 3.12 15.24 1.35
CA THR A 43 1.96 14.49 1.86
C THR A 43 1.59 15.01 3.24
N VAL A 44 0.34 15.42 3.41
CA VAL A 44 -0.22 15.85 4.70
C VAL A 44 -0.95 14.69 5.34
N ARG A 45 -0.72 14.44 6.62
CA ARG A 45 -1.41 13.40 7.38
C ARG A 45 -2.87 13.80 7.61
N GLY A 46 -3.78 12.84 7.55
CA GLY A 46 -5.20 13.07 7.80
C GLY A 46 -5.51 13.66 9.18
N THR A 47 -4.71 13.34 10.21
CA THR A 47 -4.84 13.91 11.57
C THR A 47 -4.52 15.40 11.65
N ALA A 48 -3.77 15.93 10.69
CA ALA A 48 -3.46 17.37 10.59
C ALA A 48 -4.51 18.16 9.78
N MET A 49 -5.53 17.48 9.29
CA MET A 49 -6.62 18.09 8.51
C MET A 49 -7.84 18.38 9.39
N ASN A 50 -8.78 19.13 8.84
CA ASN A 50 -10.09 19.34 9.45
C ASN A 50 -11.03 18.13 9.21
N PRO A 51 -12.11 17.99 10.02
CA PRO A 51 -13.05 16.88 9.86
C PRO A 51 -13.70 16.79 8.49
N VAL A 52 -13.87 17.92 7.78
CA VAL A 52 -14.42 17.97 6.43
C VAL A 52 -13.50 17.33 5.39
N ASP A 53 -12.19 17.37 5.62
CA ASP A 53 -11.17 16.94 4.65
C ASP A 53 -10.76 15.47 4.83
N HIS A 54 -10.85 14.96 6.06
CA HIS A 54 -10.44 13.58 6.36
C HIS A 54 -11.17 13.03 7.59
N PRO A 55 -11.53 11.74 7.61
CA PRO A 55 -12.12 11.08 8.78
C PRO A 55 -11.27 11.16 10.06
N HIS A 56 -9.96 11.33 9.94
CA HIS A 56 -9.03 11.53 11.06
C HIS A 56 -8.95 12.98 11.53
N GLY A 57 -9.57 13.90 10.85
CA GLY A 57 -9.51 15.33 11.16
C GLY A 57 -10.22 15.68 12.45
N GLY A 58 -9.83 16.81 13.04
CA GLY A 58 -10.42 17.36 14.26
C GLY A 58 -9.89 16.74 15.55
N GLY A 59 -10.49 17.10 16.67
CA GLY A 59 -10.12 16.70 18.01
C GLY A 59 -9.20 17.69 18.71
N GLU A 60 -8.96 17.48 20.01
CA GLU A 60 -8.02 18.23 20.81
C GLU A 60 -6.69 17.48 20.97
N GLY A 61 -5.58 18.17 20.81
CA GLY A 61 -4.24 17.62 20.94
C GLY A 61 -3.94 16.49 19.94
N ARG A 62 -3.25 15.47 20.41
CA ARG A 62 -2.85 14.30 19.59
C ARG A 62 -3.87 13.17 19.63
N ASN A 63 -5.14 13.48 19.63
CA ASN A 63 -6.19 12.50 19.74
C ASN A 63 -6.46 11.82 18.40
N PHE A 64 -6.13 10.53 18.29
CA PHE A 64 -6.47 9.74 17.12
C PHE A 64 -7.83 9.04 17.27
N GLY A 65 -8.11 8.42 18.39
CA GLY A 65 -9.40 7.86 18.88
C GLY A 65 -10.27 7.09 17.88
N LYS A 66 -9.80 6.84 16.66
CA LYS A 66 -10.58 6.27 15.56
C LYS A 66 -9.85 5.12 14.89
N HIS A 67 -10.59 4.26 14.22
CA HIS A 67 -10.00 3.22 13.39
C HIS A 67 -9.28 3.87 12.18
N PRO A 68 -8.02 3.47 11.85
CA PRO A 68 -7.33 4.03 10.69
C PRO A 68 -8.11 3.80 9.41
N THR A 69 -8.37 4.89 8.70
CA THR A 69 -9.13 4.89 7.45
C THR A 69 -8.43 5.72 6.38
N SER A 70 -8.78 5.45 5.12
CA SER A 70 -8.40 6.31 3.99
C SER A 70 -9.25 7.58 3.97
N PRO A 71 -8.89 8.61 3.16
CA PRO A 71 -9.72 9.81 2.99
C PRO A 71 -11.17 9.50 2.56
N TRP A 72 -11.40 8.37 1.90
CA TRP A 72 -12.71 7.90 1.43
C TRP A 72 -13.43 6.99 2.42
N GLY A 73 -12.93 6.85 3.64
CA GLY A 73 -13.57 6.06 4.69
C GLY A 73 -13.27 4.56 4.68
N GLN A 74 -12.44 4.08 3.76
CA GLN A 74 -12.05 2.67 3.73
C GLN A 74 -11.06 2.35 4.84
N LYS A 75 -11.25 1.22 5.51
CA LYS A 75 -10.34 0.76 6.57
C LYS A 75 -8.92 0.55 6.01
N ALA A 76 -7.93 1.20 6.62
CA ALA A 76 -6.53 1.10 6.21
C ALA A 76 -5.90 -0.26 6.57
N LYS A 77 -6.43 -0.96 7.59
CA LYS A 77 -5.93 -2.26 8.02
C LYS A 77 -7.00 -3.34 7.82
N GLY A 78 -6.59 -4.43 7.18
CA GLY A 78 -7.40 -5.64 7.04
C GLY A 78 -8.40 -5.66 5.88
N LEU A 79 -8.64 -4.55 5.19
CA LEU A 79 -9.53 -4.52 4.04
C LEU A 79 -8.88 -5.21 2.84
N LYS A 80 -9.59 -6.15 2.26
CA LYS A 80 -9.17 -6.80 1.00
C LYS A 80 -9.62 -5.91 -0.16
N THR A 81 -8.66 -5.36 -0.90
CA THR A 81 -8.92 -4.37 -1.96
C THR A 81 -8.91 -4.93 -3.37
N ARG A 82 -8.60 -6.22 -3.55
CA ARG A 82 -8.58 -6.84 -4.87
C ARG A 82 -9.98 -6.86 -5.49
N SER A 83 -10.14 -6.24 -6.65
CA SER A 83 -11.37 -6.20 -7.43
C SER A 83 -11.29 -6.91 -8.78
N ASN A 84 -10.11 -7.34 -9.21
CA ASN A 84 -9.92 -8.01 -10.50
C ASN A 84 -10.44 -9.45 -10.46
N LYS A 85 -11.67 -9.64 -10.92
CA LYS A 85 -12.33 -10.96 -10.98
C LYS A 85 -11.85 -11.83 -12.14
N ARG A 86 -11.33 -11.23 -13.20
CA ARG A 86 -10.92 -11.98 -14.42
C ARG A 86 -9.82 -12.99 -14.17
N THR A 87 -8.94 -12.71 -13.20
CA THR A 87 -7.80 -13.56 -12.87
C THR A 87 -7.94 -14.29 -11.54
N ASP A 88 -9.12 -14.30 -10.92
CA ASP A 88 -9.35 -15.00 -9.66
C ASP A 88 -9.19 -16.53 -9.80
N HIS A 89 -9.61 -17.09 -10.94
CA HIS A 89 -9.45 -18.51 -11.24
C HIS A 89 -7.99 -18.97 -11.37
N MET A 90 -7.08 -18.03 -11.62
CA MET A 90 -5.64 -18.31 -11.70
C MET A 90 -4.97 -18.40 -10.33
N ILE A 91 -5.64 -17.94 -9.27
CA ILE A 91 -5.08 -17.92 -7.91
C ILE A 91 -5.42 -19.26 -7.23
N ILE A 92 -4.41 -20.08 -7.00
CA ILE A 92 -4.56 -21.34 -6.28
C ILE A 92 -4.55 -21.10 -4.77
N ARG A 93 -3.58 -20.30 -4.31
CA ARG A 93 -3.39 -20.03 -2.89
C ARG A 93 -3.06 -18.57 -2.68
N ARG A 94 -3.88 -17.91 -1.87
CA ARG A 94 -3.64 -16.52 -1.44
C ARG A 94 -2.80 -16.49 -0.16
N ARG A 95 -2.13 -15.37 0.05
CA ARG A 95 -1.49 -15.06 1.32
C ARG A 95 -2.52 -15.22 2.45
N ARG A 96 -2.25 -16.09 3.40
CA ARG A 96 -3.08 -16.20 4.59
C ARG A 96 -2.87 -14.96 5.45
N VAL A 97 -3.94 -14.23 5.72
CA VAL A 97 -4.00 -13.34 6.87
C VAL A 97 -4.33 -14.24 8.05
N ASN A 98 -3.50 -14.24 9.08
CA ASN A 98 -3.78 -14.99 10.31
C ASN A 98 -5.19 -14.61 10.78
N LYS A 99 -6.10 -15.58 10.79
CA LYS A 99 -7.31 -15.46 11.57
C LYS A 99 -6.87 -15.49 13.03
N LYS A 100 -7.06 -14.38 13.75
CA LYS A 100 -7.17 -14.43 15.20
C LYS A 100 -8.43 -15.17 15.56
#